data_f74715bfc4618836f987bf427a42d1ce
#
_entry.id   f74715bfc4618836f987bf427a42d1ce
#
_cell.length_a   1.000
_cell.length_b   1.000
_cell.length_c   1.000
_cell.angle_alpha   90.00
_cell.angle_beta   90.00
_cell.angle_gamma   90.00
#
_symmetry.space_group_name_H-M   'P 1'
#
loop_
_entity.id
_entity.type
_entity.pdbx_description
1 polymer ?
#
loop_
_entity_poly.entity_id
_entity_poly.type
_entity_poly.pdbx_seq_one_letter_code
_entity_poly.pdbx_strand_id
1 'polypeptide(L)'
;MIMDLGDRISIERGGTTYEGAVMPSRREGYVVLKLDNGYNIGFDAAKSRISLLQKRQESRKIKSDMALPRREGLPQVSILSTGGTIASKVDYRTGAVTSQFSAGEIISAIPELEEIANYSARVIYQILSENMRAEYWIELANKVAREIESGAEGVIITHGTDTMMYTAAALSFMLRTPVPVVLVGSQRSSDRPSSDASMNAVCAASVAISDIAEVTVVMHGSTSDDFCTIHRGTRVRKMHTSRRDAFQSINQ
;
A
#
# COMPACT_ATOMS: atom_id res chain seq x y z
N MET A 1 -6.86 15.64 -31.38
CA MET A 1 -5.66 15.69 -30.49
C MET A 1 -5.73 14.44 -29.61
N ILE A 2 -4.74 13.56 -29.67
CA ILE A 2 -4.69 12.38 -28.82
C ILE A 2 -4.09 12.84 -27.47
N MET A 3 -4.91 12.80 -26.42
CA MET A 3 -4.52 13.11 -25.05
C MET A 3 -4.39 11.79 -24.30
N ASP A 4 -3.30 11.64 -23.57
CA ASP A 4 -3.06 10.47 -22.73
C ASP A 4 -3.35 10.80 -21.26
N LEU A 5 -3.70 9.78 -20.50
CA LEU A 5 -3.88 9.94 -19.04
C LEU A 5 -2.59 10.45 -18.39
N GLY A 6 -2.70 11.51 -17.60
CA GLY A 6 -1.59 12.17 -16.94
C GLY A 6 -0.93 13.30 -17.74
N ASP A 7 -1.34 13.55 -18.98
CA ASP A 7 -0.95 14.76 -19.70
C ASP A 7 -1.42 16.00 -18.96
N ARG A 8 -0.60 17.04 -18.87
CA ARG A 8 -1.03 18.33 -18.36
C ARG A 8 -1.65 19.16 -19.48
N ILE A 9 -2.88 19.57 -19.27
CA ILE A 9 -3.65 20.33 -20.26
C ILE A 9 -4.28 21.57 -19.65
N SER A 10 -4.63 22.53 -20.50
CA SER A 10 -5.54 23.60 -20.15
C SER A 10 -6.89 23.42 -20.85
N ILE A 11 -7.96 23.72 -20.14
CA ILE A 11 -9.33 23.70 -20.67
C ILE A 11 -9.95 25.07 -20.48
N GLU A 12 -10.32 25.72 -21.59
CA GLU A 12 -11.06 26.99 -21.58
C GLU A 12 -12.55 26.73 -21.79
N ARG A 13 -13.37 27.21 -20.87
CA ARG A 13 -14.83 27.11 -20.94
C ARG A 13 -15.49 28.31 -20.26
N GLY A 14 -16.41 28.97 -20.96
CA GLY A 14 -17.15 30.10 -20.40
C GLY A 14 -16.26 31.28 -19.98
N GLY A 15 -15.16 31.50 -20.67
CA GLY A 15 -14.20 32.57 -20.33
C GLY A 15 -13.25 32.25 -19.16
N THR A 16 -13.34 31.05 -18.59
CA THR A 16 -12.45 30.60 -17.51
C THR A 16 -11.52 29.50 -18.03
N THR A 17 -10.25 29.60 -17.65
CA THR A 17 -9.21 28.60 -17.96
C THR A 17 -8.94 27.76 -16.73
N TYR A 18 -8.93 26.44 -16.92
CA TYR A 18 -8.61 25.44 -15.92
C TYR A 18 -7.39 24.65 -16.36
N GLU A 19 -6.40 24.52 -15.50
CA GLU A 19 -5.19 23.73 -15.76
C GLU A 19 -5.09 22.54 -14.82
N GLY A 20 -4.61 21.42 -15.33
CA GLY A 20 -4.41 20.24 -14.52
C GLY A 20 -4.05 18.98 -15.33
N ALA A 21 -4.06 17.84 -14.67
CA ALA A 21 -3.75 16.57 -15.28
C ALA A 21 -5.01 15.83 -15.78
N VAL A 22 -4.90 15.20 -16.95
CA VAL A 22 -5.97 14.37 -17.53
C VAL A 22 -6.18 13.12 -16.66
N MET A 23 -7.43 12.93 -16.24
CA MET A 23 -7.89 11.82 -15.42
C MET A 23 -8.74 10.84 -16.23
N PRO A 24 -8.88 9.57 -15.79
CA PRO A 24 -9.83 8.64 -16.37
C PRO A 24 -11.25 9.20 -16.33
N SER A 25 -11.96 9.15 -17.45
CA SER A 25 -13.39 9.47 -17.52
C SER A 25 -14.19 8.19 -17.81
N ARG A 26 -15.25 7.97 -17.02
CA ARG A 26 -16.20 6.87 -17.27
C ARG A 26 -17.26 7.26 -18.30
N ARG A 27 -17.34 8.54 -18.65
CA ARG A 27 -18.34 9.06 -19.57
C ARG A 27 -17.65 9.44 -20.88
N GLU A 28 -18.10 8.83 -21.96
CA GLU A 28 -17.64 9.15 -23.31
C GLU A 28 -17.92 10.62 -23.65
N GLY A 29 -16.99 11.27 -24.36
CA GLY A 29 -17.09 12.68 -24.71
C GLY A 29 -16.76 13.66 -23.56
N TYR A 30 -16.41 13.16 -22.36
CA TYR A 30 -16.00 13.99 -21.23
C TYR A 30 -14.52 13.83 -20.94
N VAL A 31 -13.86 14.96 -20.65
CA VAL A 31 -12.49 15.01 -20.11
C VAL A 31 -12.57 15.39 -18.64
N VAL A 32 -11.97 14.59 -17.77
CA VAL A 32 -11.82 14.90 -16.35
C VAL A 32 -10.45 15.47 -16.12
N LEU A 33 -10.40 16.62 -15.47
CA LEU A 33 -9.19 17.36 -15.15
C LEU A 33 -8.99 17.37 -13.64
N LYS A 34 -7.84 16.94 -13.16
CA LYS A 34 -7.42 17.13 -11.79
C LYS A 34 -6.65 18.44 -11.68
N LEU A 35 -7.20 19.37 -10.93
CA LEU A 35 -6.59 20.68 -10.67
C LEU A 35 -5.47 20.57 -9.62
N ASP A 36 -4.58 21.58 -9.59
CA ASP A 36 -3.45 21.62 -8.63
C ASP A 36 -3.92 21.73 -7.15
N ASN A 37 -5.14 22.21 -6.92
CA ASN A 37 -5.78 22.22 -5.59
C ASN A 37 -6.39 20.86 -5.19
N GLY A 38 -6.26 19.83 -6.03
CA GLY A 38 -6.72 18.46 -5.75
C GLY A 38 -8.15 18.15 -6.21
N TYR A 39 -8.96 19.12 -6.62
CA TYR A 39 -10.31 18.87 -7.13
C TYR A 39 -10.32 18.29 -8.54
N ASN A 40 -11.27 17.42 -8.80
CA ASN A 40 -11.53 16.88 -10.13
C ASN A 40 -12.74 17.58 -10.74
N ILE A 41 -12.60 18.07 -11.98
CA ILE A 41 -13.70 18.70 -12.74
C ILE A 41 -13.85 17.97 -14.08
N GLY A 42 -15.10 17.63 -14.42
CA GLY A 42 -15.46 17.04 -15.71
C GLY A 42 -15.92 18.10 -16.70
N PHE A 43 -15.37 18.06 -17.90
CA PHE A 43 -15.70 18.97 -18.99
C PHE A 43 -16.24 18.19 -20.19
N ASP A 44 -17.30 18.70 -20.80
CA ASP A 44 -17.75 18.25 -22.12
C ASP A 44 -16.70 18.67 -23.16
N ALA A 45 -16.02 17.70 -23.74
CA ALA A 45 -14.93 17.95 -24.69
C ALA A 45 -15.38 18.74 -25.93
N ALA A 46 -16.60 18.50 -26.39
CA ALA A 46 -17.16 19.17 -27.56
C ALA A 46 -17.44 20.67 -27.32
N LYS A 47 -17.63 21.07 -26.05
CA LYS A 47 -17.95 22.44 -25.64
C LYS A 47 -16.79 23.18 -25.01
N SER A 48 -15.58 22.64 -25.09
CA SER A 48 -14.41 23.16 -24.41
C SER A 48 -13.24 23.28 -25.38
N ARG A 49 -12.46 24.36 -25.23
CA ARG A 49 -11.17 24.47 -25.95
C ARG A 49 -10.11 23.81 -25.09
N ILE A 50 -9.48 22.77 -25.63
CA ILE A 50 -8.47 21.99 -24.92
C ILE A 50 -7.11 22.20 -25.57
N SER A 51 -6.11 22.52 -24.76
CA SER A 51 -4.72 22.72 -25.19
C SER A 51 -3.79 21.85 -24.36
N LEU A 52 -2.87 21.15 -25.02
CA LEU A 52 -1.84 20.37 -24.34
C LEU A 52 -0.76 21.32 -23.83
N LEU A 53 -0.49 21.31 -22.53
CA LEU A 53 0.58 22.08 -21.91
C LEU A 53 1.87 21.26 -21.82
N GLN A 54 1.75 20.00 -21.39
CA GLN A 54 2.90 19.12 -21.21
C GLN A 54 2.49 17.66 -21.39
N LYS A 55 3.27 16.91 -22.17
CA LYS A 55 3.13 15.46 -22.24
C LYS A 55 3.59 14.80 -20.95
N ARG A 56 2.89 13.73 -20.55
CA ARG A 56 3.31 12.87 -19.47
C ARG A 56 4.75 12.40 -19.69
N GLN A 57 5.63 12.66 -18.74
CA GLN A 57 6.93 11.99 -18.74
C GLN A 57 6.69 10.53 -18.33
N GLU A 58 7.15 9.59 -19.15
CA GLU A 58 7.16 8.18 -18.77
C GLU A 58 7.96 8.05 -17.48
N SER A 59 7.31 7.58 -16.41
CA SER A 59 8.02 7.22 -15.20
C SER A 59 9.01 6.11 -15.57
N ARG A 60 10.29 6.31 -15.32
CA ARG A 60 11.29 5.23 -15.42
C ARG A 60 10.73 4.04 -14.67
N LYS A 61 10.58 2.90 -15.35
CA LYS A 61 10.33 1.61 -14.70
C LYS A 61 11.48 1.38 -13.72
N ILE A 62 11.21 1.57 -12.43
CA ILE A 62 12.18 1.27 -11.38
C ILE A 62 12.34 -0.25 -11.41
N LYS A 63 13.57 -0.70 -11.59
CA LYS A 63 13.91 -2.13 -11.58
C LYS A 63 13.52 -2.70 -10.21
N SER A 64 12.79 -3.81 -10.22
CA SER A 64 12.23 -4.48 -9.04
C SER A 64 13.25 -5.09 -8.07
N ASP A 65 14.54 -5.00 -8.35
CA ASP A 65 15.61 -5.61 -7.57
C ASP A 65 16.66 -4.53 -7.18
N MET A 66 16.29 -3.64 -6.27
CA MET A 66 17.31 -2.91 -5.52
C MET A 66 17.80 -3.83 -4.40
N ALA A 67 19.05 -4.28 -4.50
CA ALA A 67 19.73 -4.89 -3.36
C ALA A 67 19.85 -3.82 -2.27
N LEU A 68 19.12 -4.02 -1.17
CA LEU A 68 19.20 -3.15 -0.01
C LEU A 68 20.54 -3.39 0.71
N PRO A 69 21.20 -2.36 1.22
CA PRO A 69 22.44 -2.51 1.96
C PRO A 69 22.17 -3.39 3.19
N ARG A 70 22.99 -4.42 3.39
CA ARG A 70 22.92 -5.28 4.57
C ARG A 70 23.81 -4.70 5.68
N ARG A 71 23.27 -4.62 6.88
CA ARG A 71 24.00 -4.25 8.10
C ARG A 71 24.27 -5.51 8.91
N GLU A 72 25.53 -5.68 9.33
CA GLU A 72 25.94 -6.81 10.17
C GLU A 72 25.24 -6.75 11.54
N GLY A 73 24.77 -7.89 12.03
CA GLY A 73 24.11 -8.02 13.32
C GLY A 73 22.61 -7.71 13.35
N LEU A 74 22.02 -7.24 12.25
CA LEU A 74 20.57 -7.06 12.18
C LEU A 74 19.86 -8.33 11.65
N PRO A 75 18.67 -8.69 12.20
CA PRO A 75 17.89 -9.84 11.78
C PRO A 75 17.41 -9.71 10.32
N GLN A 76 17.10 -10.86 9.70
CA GLN A 76 16.61 -10.92 8.33
C GLN A 76 15.09 -10.97 8.31
N VAL A 77 14.45 -9.95 7.74
CA VAL A 77 13.00 -9.86 7.62
C VAL A 77 12.61 -9.88 6.14
N SER A 78 11.64 -10.72 5.79
CA SER A 78 11.10 -10.76 4.43
C SER A 78 9.81 -9.94 4.33
N ILE A 79 9.73 -9.06 3.32
CA ILE A 79 8.52 -8.28 3.03
C ILE A 79 7.84 -8.86 1.79
N LEU A 80 6.62 -9.36 1.95
CA LEU A 80 5.78 -9.88 0.89
C LEU A 80 4.63 -8.90 0.59
N SER A 81 4.63 -8.29 -0.59
CA SER A 81 3.57 -7.35 -0.96
C SER A 81 2.45 -8.05 -1.72
N THR A 82 1.22 -7.92 -1.22
CA THR A 82 0.02 -8.38 -1.90
C THR A 82 -0.78 -7.24 -2.54
N GLY A 83 -0.30 -6.02 -2.42
CA GLY A 83 -0.98 -4.79 -2.80
C GLY A 83 -1.40 -3.98 -1.58
N GLY A 84 -2.49 -3.22 -1.69
CA GLY A 84 -3.03 -2.40 -0.62
C GLY A 84 -2.45 -1.00 -0.55
N THR A 85 -3.04 -0.18 0.33
CA THR A 85 -2.81 1.27 0.39
C THR A 85 -1.42 1.65 0.90
N ILE A 86 -0.81 0.82 1.74
CA ILE A 86 0.56 1.05 2.25
C ILE A 86 1.60 0.95 1.13
N ALA A 87 1.33 0.09 0.15
CA ALA A 87 2.14 -0.07 -1.06
C ALA A 87 1.62 0.77 -2.24
N SER A 88 0.71 1.71 -2.00
CA SER A 88 0.08 2.52 -3.03
C SER A 88 0.50 3.96 -2.94
N LYS A 89 0.87 4.53 -4.07
CA LYS A 89 1.05 5.95 -4.27
C LYS A 89 -0.11 6.46 -5.12
N VAL A 90 -0.77 7.51 -4.69
CA VAL A 90 -1.67 8.23 -5.59
C VAL A 90 -0.75 8.98 -6.54
N ASP A 91 -0.74 8.61 -7.80
CA ASP A 91 -0.20 9.50 -8.82
C ASP A 91 -1.12 10.73 -8.87
N TYR A 92 -0.73 11.78 -8.17
CA TYR A 92 -1.51 13.03 -8.10
C TYR A 92 -1.73 13.67 -9.47
N ARG A 93 -0.96 13.27 -10.48
CA ARG A 93 -1.18 13.73 -11.85
C ARG A 93 -2.30 12.98 -12.56
N THR A 94 -2.49 11.71 -12.22
CA THR A 94 -3.50 10.86 -12.86
C THR A 94 -4.65 10.52 -11.92
N GLY A 95 -4.48 10.70 -10.60
CA GLY A 95 -5.39 10.21 -9.56
C GLY A 95 -5.52 8.69 -9.53
N ALA A 96 -4.74 8.00 -10.35
CA ALA A 96 -4.69 6.57 -10.32
C ALA A 96 -3.97 6.14 -9.03
N VAL A 97 -4.63 5.33 -8.23
CA VAL A 97 -3.95 4.59 -7.16
C VAL A 97 -3.21 3.45 -7.85
N THR A 98 -1.92 3.63 -8.07
CA THR A 98 -1.07 2.56 -8.55
C THR A 98 -0.41 1.90 -7.35
N SER A 99 -0.72 0.64 -7.13
CA SER A 99 0.00 -0.22 -6.19
C SER A 99 1.39 -0.55 -6.80
N GLN A 100 2.31 0.40 -6.76
CA GLN A 100 3.62 0.31 -7.41
C GLN A 100 4.79 0.49 -6.46
N PHE A 101 4.60 0.26 -5.17
CA PHE A 101 5.76 0.21 -4.29
C PHE A 101 6.39 -1.18 -4.32
N SER A 102 7.61 -1.24 -4.82
CA SER A 102 8.54 -2.27 -4.38
C SER A 102 8.81 -2.07 -2.88
N ALA A 103 9.11 -3.10 -2.15
CA ALA A 103 9.46 -2.92 -0.74
C ALA A 103 10.72 -2.06 -0.55
N GLY A 104 11.61 -1.96 -1.53
CA GLY A 104 12.70 -0.98 -1.54
C GLY A 104 12.20 0.46 -1.47
N GLU A 105 11.08 0.78 -2.10
CA GLU A 105 10.47 2.12 -2.00
C GLU A 105 9.82 2.38 -0.64
N ILE A 106 9.23 1.36 0.00
CA ILE A 106 8.70 1.47 1.37
C ILE A 106 9.84 1.78 2.34
N ILE A 107 10.95 1.05 2.25
CA ILE A 107 12.12 1.24 3.10
C ILE A 107 12.76 2.61 2.84
N SER A 108 12.92 3.00 1.57
CA SER A 108 13.45 4.32 1.22
C SER A 108 12.56 5.48 1.68
N ALA A 109 11.25 5.24 1.81
CA ALA A 109 10.30 6.24 2.30
C ALA A 109 10.24 6.31 3.83
N ILE A 110 10.74 5.28 4.53
CA ILE A 110 10.69 5.15 5.99
C ILE A 110 12.10 4.74 6.46
N PRO A 111 13.05 5.69 6.59
CA PRO A 111 14.45 5.39 6.92
C PRO A 111 14.63 4.63 8.24
N GLU A 112 13.72 4.79 9.20
CA GLU A 112 13.74 4.11 10.49
C GLU A 112 13.74 2.58 10.35
N LEU A 113 13.18 2.06 9.26
CA LEU A 113 13.18 0.61 9.00
C LEU A 113 14.60 0.06 8.84
N GLU A 114 15.52 0.81 8.25
CA GLU A 114 16.91 0.37 8.04
C GLU A 114 17.69 0.12 9.35
N GLU A 115 17.21 0.66 10.46
CA GLU A 115 17.83 0.48 11.78
C GLU A 115 17.30 -0.75 12.52
N ILE A 116 16.16 -1.30 12.06
CA ILE A 116 15.46 -2.40 12.74
C ILE A 116 15.92 -3.75 12.21
N ALA A 117 16.00 -3.91 10.88
CA ALA A 117 16.29 -5.20 10.26
C ALA A 117 16.92 -5.06 8.87
N ASN A 118 17.48 -6.17 8.38
CA ASN A 118 17.82 -6.33 6.96
C ASN A 118 16.60 -6.88 6.22
N TYR A 119 16.23 -6.24 5.12
CA TYR A 119 15.01 -6.62 4.41
C TYR A 119 15.31 -7.28 3.07
N SER A 120 14.60 -8.36 2.79
CA SER A 120 14.34 -8.83 1.44
C SER A 120 12.89 -8.52 1.07
N ALA A 121 12.61 -8.31 -0.22
CA ALA A 121 11.29 -7.86 -0.58
C ALA A 121 10.82 -8.38 -1.92
N ARG A 122 9.59 -8.86 -1.95
CA ARG A 122 8.96 -9.43 -3.14
C ARG A 122 7.53 -8.96 -3.29
N VAL A 123 7.14 -8.64 -4.51
CA VAL A 123 5.74 -8.43 -4.88
C VAL A 123 5.17 -9.79 -5.25
N ILE A 124 4.18 -10.25 -4.50
CA ILE A 124 3.46 -11.51 -4.76
C ILE A 124 2.25 -11.23 -5.63
N TYR A 125 1.45 -10.21 -5.24
CA TYR A 125 0.28 -9.76 -5.98
C TYR A 125 0.23 -8.23 -6.02
N GLN A 126 -0.57 -7.72 -6.95
CA GLN A 126 -0.96 -6.31 -7.03
C GLN A 126 -2.49 -6.25 -7.17
N ILE A 127 -3.18 -6.69 -6.11
CA ILE A 127 -4.65 -6.76 -6.11
C ILE A 127 -5.24 -5.86 -5.03
N LEU A 128 -6.45 -5.42 -5.27
CA LEU A 128 -7.29 -4.84 -4.23
C LEU A 128 -7.75 -5.97 -3.31
N SER A 129 -7.78 -5.73 -2.00
CA SER A 129 -8.03 -6.80 -1.02
C SER A 129 -9.41 -7.46 -1.16
N GLU A 130 -10.40 -6.75 -1.67
CA GLU A 130 -11.72 -7.31 -1.99
C GLU A 130 -11.71 -8.39 -3.08
N ASN A 131 -10.62 -8.49 -3.83
CA ASN A 131 -10.42 -9.53 -4.85
C ASN A 131 -9.64 -10.74 -4.30
N MET A 132 -9.33 -10.76 -3.00
CA MET A 132 -8.66 -11.90 -2.36
C MET A 132 -9.54 -13.16 -2.43
N ARG A 133 -8.92 -14.30 -2.74
CA ARG A 133 -9.56 -15.61 -2.90
C ARG A 133 -8.75 -16.69 -2.18
N ALA A 134 -9.35 -17.86 -2.01
CA ALA A 134 -8.71 -18.98 -1.32
C ALA A 134 -7.39 -19.41 -1.97
N GLU A 135 -7.31 -19.40 -3.29
CA GLU A 135 -6.11 -19.76 -4.06
C GLU A 135 -4.94 -18.82 -3.72
N TYR A 136 -5.21 -17.53 -3.54
CA TYR A 136 -4.20 -16.54 -3.14
C TYR A 136 -3.70 -16.79 -1.71
N TRP A 137 -4.58 -17.20 -0.78
CA TRP A 137 -4.15 -17.55 0.58
C TRP A 137 -3.24 -18.78 0.59
N ILE A 138 -3.56 -19.80 -0.22
CA ILE A 138 -2.72 -21.00 -0.35
C ILE A 138 -1.34 -20.63 -0.92
N GLU A 139 -1.31 -19.83 -1.98
CA GLU A 139 -0.06 -19.39 -2.58
C GLU A 139 0.75 -18.53 -1.61
N LEU A 140 0.09 -17.59 -0.91
CA LEU A 140 0.74 -16.73 0.07
C LEU A 140 1.33 -17.52 1.23
N ALA A 141 0.60 -18.52 1.76
CA ALA A 141 1.10 -19.42 2.81
C ALA A 141 2.37 -20.18 2.34
N ASN A 142 2.36 -20.69 1.12
CA ASN A 142 3.54 -21.35 0.54
C ASN A 142 4.73 -20.38 0.37
N LYS A 143 4.48 -19.11 0.02
CA LYS A 143 5.55 -18.11 -0.08
C LYS A 143 6.12 -17.76 1.29
N VAL A 144 5.27 -17.56 2.30
CA VAL A 144 5.70 -17.33 3.68
C VAL A 144 6.56 -18.49 4.18
N ALA A 145 6.13 -19.74 3.99
CA ALA A 145 6.90 -20.91 4.39
C ALA A 145 8.29 -20.92 3.74
N ARG A 146 8.38 -20.64 2.44
CA ARG A 146 9.67 -20.59 1.73
C ARG A 146 10.59 -19.48 2.23
N GLU A 147 10.09 -18.31 2.57
CA GLU A 147 10.91 -17.23 3.15
C GLU A 147 11.49 -17.67 4.51
N ILE A 148 10.68 -18.31 5.35
CA ILE A 148 11.12 -18.83 6.65
C ILE A 148 12.17 -19.96 6.45
N GLU A 149 11.92 -20.90 5.55
CA GLU A 149 12.89 -21.97 5.20
C GLU A 149 14.19 -21.40 4.64
N SER A 150 14.14 -20.23 3.99
CA SER A 150 15.31 -19.52 3.46
C SER A 150 16.06 -18.69 4.49
N GLY A 151 15.63 -18.73 5.76
CA GLY A 151 16.31 -18.08 6.88
C GLY A 151 15.74 -16.71 7.28
N ALA A 152 14.53 -16.37 6.86
CA ALA A 152 13.86 -15.18 7.39
C ALA A 152 13.51 -15.37 8.87
N GLU A 153 13.93 -14.44 9.71
CA GLU A 153 13.63 -14.38 11.14
C GLU A 153 12.31 -13.72 11.46
N GLY A 154 11.66 -13.14 10.44
CA GLY A 154 10.32 -12.60 10.48
C GLY A 154 9.79 -12.32 9.07
N VAL A 155 8.48 -12.33 8.93
CA VAL A 155 7.82 -12.06 7.64
C VAL A 155 6.78 -10.94 7.81
N ILE A 156 6.88 -9.90 7.00
CA ILE A 156 5.89 -8.82 6.92
C ILE A 156 5.10 -8.99 5.63
N ILE A 157 3.78 -8.96 5.73
CA ILE A 157 2.87 -9.01 4.58
C ILE A 157 2.15 -7.68 4.47
N THR A 158 2.45 -6.89 3.44
CA THR A 158 1.66 -5.70 3.16
C THR A 158 0.37 -6.08 2.46
N HIS A 159 -0.76 -5.59 2.98
CA HIS A 159 -2.09 -6.06 2.57
C HIS A 159 -3.11 -4.92 2.57
N GLY A 160 -4.09 -5.00 1.69
CA GLY A 160 -5.26 -4.11 1.74
C GLY A 160 -6.12 -4.38 2.97
N THR A 161 -6.60 -3.32 3.62
CA THR A 161 -7.20 -3.43 4.96
C THR A 161 -8.57 -4.10 5.01
N ASP A 162 -9.32 -4.12 3.89
CA ASP A 162 -10.73 -4.58 3.91
C ASP A 162 -10.87 -6.08 4.17
N THR A 163 -9.95 -6.90 3.68
CA THR A 163 -9.95 -8.35 3.88
C THR A 163 -8.74 -8.87 4.67
N MET A 164 -7.92 -7.98 5.21
CA MET A 164 -6.71 -8.34 5.96
C MET A 164 -7.00 -9.32 7.10
N MET A 165 -8.10 -9.12 7.83
CA MET A 165 -8.51 -10.00 8.93
C MET A 165 -8.81 -11.43 8.47
N TYR A 166 -9.37 -11.60 7.27
CA TYR A 166 -9.64 -12.94 6.72
C TYR A 166 -8.35 -13.63 6.27
N THR A 167 -7.44 -12.87 5.64
CA THR A 167 -6.12 -13.37 5.26
C THR A 167 -5.32 -13.76 6.51
N ALA A 168 -5.32 -12.93 7.55
CA ALA A 168 -4.64 -13.24 8.81
C ALA A 168 -5.20 -14.51 9.47
N ALA A 169 -6.51 -14.67 9.51
CA ALA A 169 -7.15 -15.88 10.03
C ALA A 169 -6.79 -17.11 9.18
N ALA A 170 -6.88 -17.02 7.86
CA ALA A 170 -6.54 -18.13 6.95
C ALA A 170 -5.09 -18.59 7.17
N LEU A 171 -4.13 -17.65 7.17
CA LEU A 171 -2.72 -17.96 7.38
C LEU A 171 -2.47 -18.55 8.78
N SER A 172 -3.19 -18.09 9.81
CA SER A 172 -3.09 -18.65 11.19
C SER A 172 -3.47 -20.13 11.26
N PHE A 173 -4.37 -20.60 10.40
CA PHE A 173 -4.73 -22.01 10.33
C PHE A 173 -3.90 -22.83 9.34
N MET A 174 -3.28 -22.19 8.37
CA MET A 174 -2.46 -22.84 7.34
C MET A 174 -1.00 -23.00 7.76
N LEU A 175 -0.49 -22.12 8.65
CA LEU A 175 0.92 -22.05 9.03
C LEU A 175 1.15 -22.49 10.48
N ARG A 176 2.23 -23.24 10.70
CA ARG A 176 2.88 -23.38 12.01
C ARG A 176 4.21 -22.64 11.91
N THR A 177 4.17 -21.38 12.27
CA THR A 177 5.35 -20.53 12.11
C THR A 177 6.21 -20.53 13.38
N PRO A 178 7.54 -20.67 13.26
CA PRO A 178 8.48 -20.50 14.35
C PRO A 178 8.89 -19.03 14.56
N VAL A 179 8.50 -18.13 13.65
CA VAL A 179 8.86 -16.71 13.64
C VAL A 179 7.61 -15.86 13.45
N PRO A 180 7.66 -14.55 13.75
CA PRO A 180 6.52 -13.66 13.52
C PRO A 180 6.12 -13.59 12.05
N VAL A 181 4.80 -13.67 11.77
CA VAL A 181 4.22 -13.35 10.46
C VAL A 181 3.25 -12.20 10.66
N VAL A 182 3.61 -11.02 10.19
CA VAL A 182 2.94 -9.76 10.51
C VAL A 182 2.23 -9.22 9.29
N LEU A 183 0.90 -9.13 9.33
CA LEU A 183 0.13 -8.40 8.32
C LEU A 183 0.03 -6.93 8.72
N VAL A 184 0.27 -6.06 7.76
CA VAL A 184 0.22 -4.62 7.95
C VAL A 184 -0.39 -3.93 6.73
N GLY A 185 -1.04 -2.82 6.96
CA GLY A 185 -1.63 -1.98 5.92
C GLY A 185 -1.69 -0.53 6.36
N SER A 186 -2.40 0.29 5.61
CA SER A 186 -2.75 1.62 6.04
C SER A 186 -4.18 1.96 5.64
N GLN A 187 -4.84 2.76 6.46
CA GLN A 187 -6.17 3.30 6.17
C GLN A 187 -6.08 4.53 5.29
N ARG A 188 -4.95 5.24 5.35
CA ARG A 188 -4.63 6.39 4.50
C ARG A 188 -3.33 6.14 3.76
N SER A 189 -3.34 6.38 2.46
CA SER A 189 -2.14 6.26 1.63
C SER A 189 -1.01 7.16 2.14
N SER A 190 0.23 6.73 1.95
CA SER A 190 1.45 7.40 2.45
C SER A 190 1.60 8.84 1.96
N ASP A 191 0.92 9.21 0.90
CA ASP A 191 0.93 10.54 0.28
C ASP A 191 -0.13 11.50 0.83
N ARG A 192 -0.95 11.06 1.79
CA ARG A 192 -1.96 11.90 2.42
C ARG A 192 -1.48 12.44 3.76
N PRO A 193 -1.89 13.67 4.13
CA PRO A 193 -1.69 14.16 5.49
C PRO A 193 -2.29 13.20 6.52
N SER A 194 -1.62 13.02 7.65
CA SER A 194 -2.01 12.09 8.72
C SER A 194 -2.12 10.63 8.24
N SER A 195 -1.23 10.22 7.32
CA SER A 195 -1.10 8.81 6.95
C SER A 195 -0.62 7.99 8.15
N ASP A 196 -1.21 6.82 8.30
CA ASP A 196 -0.83 5.83 9.30
C ASP A 196 0.24 4.83 8.77
N ALA A 197 0.69 5.00 7.52
CA ALA A 197 1.54 4.03 6.85
C ALA A 197 2.92 3.88 7.52
N SER A 198 3.60 4.99 7.82
CA SER A 198 4.96 4.95 8.39
C SER A 198 4.97 4.32 9.78
N MET A 199 4.08 4.77 10.66
CA MET A 199 4.02 4.22 12.01
C MET A 199 3.62 2.74 12.02
N ASN A 200 2.62 2.35 11.21
CA ASN A 200 2.23 0.95 11.07
C ASN A 200 3.40 0.08 10.56
N ALA A 201 4.19 0.58 9.59
CA ALA A 201 5.33 -0.14 9.05
C ALA A 201 6.46 -0.32 10.09
N VAL A 202 6.80 0.73 10.85
CA VAL A 202 7.81 0.67 11.90
C VAL A 202 7.39 -0.27 13.02
N CYS A 203 6.13 -0.19 13.47
CA CYS A 203 5.58 -1.10 14.47
C CYS A 203 5.56 -2.55 13.96
N ALA A 204 5.17 -2.79 12.70
CA ALA A 204 5.19 -4.11 12.10
C ALA A 204 6.61 -4.69 12.01
N ALA A 205 7.61 -3.86 11.68
CA ALA A 205 9.01 -4.26 11.65
C ALA A 205 9.51 -4.66 13.04
N SER A 206 9.16 -3.87 14.07
CA SER A 206 9.52 -4.18 15.46
C SER A 206 8.89 -5.50 15.94
N VAL A 207 7.64 -5.79 15.52
CA VAL A 207 6.98 -7.07 15.84
C VAL A 207 7.61 -8.22 15.05
N ALA A 208 8.03 -7.99 13.81
CA ALA A 208 8.62 -9.03 12.97
C ALA A 208 9.98 -9.55 13.50
N ILE A 209 10.65 -8.79 14.36
CA ILE A 209 11.91 -9.20 15.00
C ILE A 209 11.72 -9.64 16.48
N SER A 210 10.48 -9.76 16.94
CA SER A 210 10.15 -10.20 18.30
C SER A 210 10.11 -11.73 18.40
N ASP A 211 9.82 -12.24 19.59
CA ASP A 211 9.65 -13.67 19.85
C ASP A 211 8.20 -14.18 19.64
N ILE A 212 7.34 -13.38 19.04
CA ILE A 212 5.92 -13.73 18.79
C ILE A 212 5.83 -14.70 17.60
N ALA A 213 5.86 -15.98 17.85
CA ALA A 213 5.75 -17.03 16.82
C ALA A 213 4.28 -17.26 16.38
N GLU A 214 3.60 -16.21 15.90
CA GLU A 214 2.21 -16.23 15.48
C GLU A 214 1.99 -15.38 14.22
N VAL A 215 0.83 -15.60 13.58
CA VAL A 215 0.30 -14.67 12.58
C VAL A 215 -0.43 -13.55 13.29
N THR A 216 0.00 -12.32 13.06
CA THR A 216 -0.53 -11.11 13.72
C THR A 216 -0.94 -10.05 12.70
N VAL A 217 -1.76 -9.11 13.12
CA VAL A 217 -2.06 -7.87 12.40
C VAL A 217 -1.60 -6.70 13.26
N VAL A 218 -0.82 -5.80 12.68
CA VAL A 218 -0.31 -4.60 13.37
C VAL A 218 -0.87 -3.36 12.69
N MET A 219 -1.68 -2.61 13.44
CA MET A 219 -2.35 -1.41 12.95
C MET A 219 -2.45 -0.37 14.07
N HIS A 220 -2.70 0.90 13.72
CA HIS A 220 -2.94 1.97 14.67
C HIS A 220 -3.94 1.57 15.76
N GLY A 221 -3.59 1.79 17.02
CA GLY A 221 -4.41 1.51 18.18
C GLY A 221 -5.30 2.69 18.60
N SER A 222 -5.03 3.89 18.09
CA SER A 222 -5.80 5.11 18.35
C SER A 222 -6.00 5.94 17.08
N THR A 223 -6.73 7.04 17.17
CA THR A 223 -6.84 8.03 16.08
C THR A 223 -5.64 8.97 16.00
N SER A 224 -4.78 8.97 17.00
CA SER A 224 -3.52 9.72 17.09
C SER A 224 -2.33 8.82 16.77
N ASP A 225 -1.14 9.40 16.62
CA ASP A 225 0.10 8.66 16.34
C ASP A 225 0.80 8.27 17.65
N ASP A 226 0.08 7.58 18.56
CA ASP A 226 0.55 7.23 19.90
C ASP A 226 1.16 5.83 19.94
N PHE A 227 0.43 4.84 19.40
CA PHE A 227 0.81 3.43 19.43
C PHE A 227 0.08 2.62 18.36
N CYS A 228 0.64 1.46 18.05
CA CYS A 228 -0.04 0.41 17.30
C CYS A 228 -0.47 -0.72 18.23
N THR A 229 -1.54 -1.40 17.88
CA THR A 229 -1.99 -2.61 18.56
C THR A 229 -1.58 -3.84 17.75
N ILE A 230 -1.07 -4.85 18.47
CA ILE A 230 -0.79 -6.17 17.91
C ILE A 230 -2.02 -7.03 18.14
N HIS A 231 -2.61 -7.49 17.06
CA HIS A 231 -3.80 -8.36 17.11
C HIS A 231 -3.42 -9.77 16.68
N ARG A 232 -3.87 -10.78 17.38
CA ARG A 232 -3.77 -12.18 16.91
C ARG A 232 -4.59 -12.36 15.64
N GLY A 233 -4.05 -13.00 14.64
CA GLY A 233 -4.69 -13.16 13.32
C GLY A 233 -6.06 -13.80 13.36
N THR A 234 -6.33 -14.69 14.36
CA THR A 234 -7.63 -15.35 14.54
C THR A 234 -8.65 -14.53 15.30
N ARG A 235 -8.27 -13.37 15.87
CA ARG A 235 -9.14 -12.58 16.76
C ARG A 235 -9.33 -11.14 16.32
N VAL A 236 -8.71 -10.73 15.22
CA VAL A 236 -8.78 -9.36 14.73
C VAL A 236 -10.02 -9.14 13.87
N ARG A 237 -10.61 -7.95 14.01
CA ARG A 237 -11.71 -7.47 13.16
C ARG A 237 -11.49 -6.02 12.74
N LYS A 238 -11.78 -5.72 11.49
CA LYS A 238 -11.91 -4.34 11.01
C LYS A 238 -13.32 -3.85 11.32
N MET A 239 -13.43 -2.89 12.22
CA MET A 239 -14.71 -2.39 12.75
C MET A 239 -15.19 -1.10 12.07
N HIS A 240 -14.34 -0.45 11.26
CA HIS A 240 -14.65 0.77 10.55
C HIS A 240 -13.97 0.83 9.20
N THR A 241 -14.60 1.46 8.20
CA THR A 241 -14.09 1.51 6.82
C THR A 241 -12.85 2.37 6.65
N SER A 242 -12.70 3.47 7.40
CA SER A 242 -11.71 4.52 7.12
C SER A 242 -10.97 5.09 8.33
N ARG A 243 -11.35 4.74 9.57
CA ARG A 243 -10.63 5.20 10.77
C ARG A 243 -9.29 4.50 10.86
N ARG A 244 -8.26 5.20 11.38
CA ARG A 244 -6.93 4.63 11.57
C ARG A 244 -6.95 3.49 12.61
N ASP A 245 -7.69 3.67 13.69
CA ASP A 245 -7.95 2.71 14.76
C ASP A 245 -9.12 1.75 14.45
N ALA A 246 -9.25 1.37 13.18
CA ALA A 246 -10.38 0.53 12.74
C ALA A 246 -10.30 -0.93 13.20
N PHE A 247 -9.10 -1.41 13.53
CA PHE A 247 -8.89 -2.81 13.91
C PHE A 247 -9.03 -3.01 15.41
N GLN A 248 -9.74 -4.05 15.81
CA GLN A 248 -9.98 -4.40 17.21
C GLN A 248 -9.82 -5.90 17.41
N SER A 249 -9.28 -6.28 18.56
CA SER A 249 -9.31 -7.68 19.02
C SER A 249 -10.66 -8.01 19.63
N ILE A 250 -11.25 -9.11 19.18
CA ILE A 250 -12.47 -9.65 19.74
C ILE A 250 -12.08 -10.69 20.79
N ASN A 251 -12.68 -10.59 21.98
CA ASN A 251 -12.38 -11.44 23.12
C ASN A 251 -10.88 -11.38 23.51
N GLN A 252 -10.49 -10.30 24.11
CA GLN A 252 -9.16 -10.11 24.71
C GLN A 252 -8.90 -11.10 25.82
#